data_9eaa785c92a03126bb2585b77fdb12e9
#
_entry.id   9eaa785c92a03126bb2585b77fdb12e9
#
_cell.length_a   1.000
_cell.length_b   1.000
_cell.length_c   1.000
_cell.angle_alpha   90.00
_cell.angle_beta   90.00
_cell.angle_gamma   90.00
#
_symmetry.space_group_name_H-M   'P 1'
#
loop_
_entity.id
_entity.type
_entity.pdbx_description
1 polymer ?
#
loop_
_entity_poly.entity_id
_entity_poly.type
_entity_poly.pdbx_seq_one_letter_code
_entity_poly.pdbx_strand_id
1 'polypeptide(L)'
;MDHPIFDGIVTLFSSGWAIFYAVLGTTIGLLAGATPGLTASAAISMIIPLSFYLEPLSALIFVYTIGKAASFGGSIPAILFNTPGTPQASATQLEGYPLTRQGKQGKALKMAVIASALGDTFSECLLIFGAAFIAIYTSRMGPPEIFAVYCTAFVIIGSVIGNSMVRGLISTLLGILLAIIGLDPISSMPRFTFDVNYLETGIGLVPVLLGVFVVSEIFVQIADRGALGAERMLTAKSTVAEDNYVTWDEFRRSAPVMAKSTGMGTIIGMLPGVGASAACFVAYAEARRSAKPGDKWGEGEVKGVAAAEAANNSVSGANLIPLLTLGIPGSVAAALLGGVFLIHGMNIGPKIFVEEQATIYGLFASGLLCIAIYFVMGYWGSGIIGRIIAKVPVRVIYPFIFITSIVAVYALRNTLFDVAMMCAFGFVGYFFKKFDYSLPAFIIAFILGPGAERALRQALLLSQDGAMIFLERPLAVFFILLALLVIGVRIYQTVRQEAAGKVPSVQE
;
A
#
# COMPACT_ATOMS: atom_id res chain seq x y z
N MET A 1 30.09 -11.94 -16.92
CA MET A 1 28.65 -11.65 -17.17
C MET A 1 28.04 -11.39 -15.81
N ASP A 2 27.98 -10.12 -15.49
CA ASP A 2 27.45 -9.70 -14.19
C ASP A 2 25.92 -9.88 -14.26
N HIS A 3 25.41 -10.75 -13.42
CA HIS A 3 23.98 -11.06 -13.43
C HIS A 3 23.32 -10.02 -12.50
N PRO A 4 22.39 -9.19 -12.99
CA PRO A 4 21.81 -8.05 -12.23
C PRO A 4 21.32 -8.41 -10.82
N ILE A 5 20.76 -9.63 -10.70
CA ILE A 5 20.28 -10.15 -9.41
C ILE A 5 21.45 -10.37 -8.43
N PHE A 6 22.57 -10.90 -8.93
CA PHE A 6 23.76 -11.13 -8.10
C PHE A 6 24.36 -9.81 -7.62
N ASP A 7 24.46 -8.81 -8.52
CA ASP A 7 24.95 -7.47 -8.18
C ASP A 7 24.06 -6.80 -7.13
N GLY A 8 22.74 -6.94 -7.23
CA GLY A 8 21.81 -6.45 -6.23
C GLY A 8 22.00 -7.12 -4.86
N ILE A 9 22.21 -8.43 -4.83
CA ILE A 9 22.50 -9.16 -3.58
C ILE A 9 23.83 -8.67 -2.98
N VAL A 10 24.88 -8.57 -3.80
CA VAL A 10 26.18 -8.05 -3.36
C VAL A 10 26.05 -6.62 -2.82
N THR A 11 25.32 -5.75 -3.52
CA THR A 11 25.07 -4.37 -3.10
C THR A 11 24.37 -4.30 -1.75
N LEU A 12 23.35 -5.13 -1.52
CA LEU A 12 22.66 -5.20 -0.23
C LEU A 12 23.61 -5.65 0.90
N PHE A 13 24.33 -6.74 0.68
CA PHE A 13 25.16 -7.33 1.75
C PHE A 13 26.51 -6.62 1.94
N SER A 14 26.97 -5.82 0.98
CA SER A 14 28.16 -4.97 1.14
C SER A 14 27.90 -3.71 1.99
N SER A 15 26.62 -3.30 2.12
CA SER A 15 26.22 -2.15 2.92
C SER A 15 25.63 -2.60 4.26
N GLY A 16 26.40 -2.45 5.34
CA GLY A 16 25.91 -2.70 6.70
C GLY A 16 24.70 -1.84 7.07
N TRP A 17 24.63 -0.61 6.54
CA TRP A 17 23.48 0.28 6.73
C TRP A 17 22.24 -0.22 6.03
N ALA A 18 22.33 -0.77 4.82
CA ALA A 18 21.19 -1.35 4.12
C ALA A 18 20.57 -2.51 4.91
N ILE A 19 21.40 -3.41 5.44
CA ILE A 19 20.93 -4.52 6.30
C ILE A 19 20.32 -3.97 7.59
N PHE A 20 20.97 -3.00 8.23
CA PHE A 20 20.44 -2.37 9.46
C PHE A 20 19.05 -1.79 9.22
N TYR A 21 18.86 -1.02 8.14
CA TYR A 21 17.54 -0.45 7.80
C TYR A 21 16.52 -1.49 7.36
N ALA A 22 16.94 -2.60 6.76
CA ALA A 22 16.04 -3.73 6.48
C ALA A 22 15.50 -4.36 7.77
N VAL A 23 16.37 -4.61 8.75
CA VAL A 23 15.97 -5.16 10.06
C VAL A 23 15.12 -4.17 10.85
N LEU A 24 15.55 -2.92 10.92
CA LEU A 24 14.84 -1.85 11.63
C LEU A 24 13.46 -1.59 11.01
N GLY A 25 13.38 -1.48 9.68
CA GLY A 25 12.15 -1.27 8.96
C GLY A 25 11.17 -2.41 9.13
N THR A 26 11.66 -3.66 9.05
CA THR A 26 10.83 -4.84 9.30
C THR A 26 10.27 -4.83 10.73
N THR A 27 11.10 -4.49 11.72
CA THR A 27 10.68 -4.44 13.12
C THR A 27 9.65 -3.33 13.36
N ILE A 28 9.90 -2.12 12.86
CA ILE A 28 8.96 -1.00 12.95
C ILE A 28 7.66 -1.33 12.21
N GLY A 29 7.75 -1.92 11.02
CA GLY A 29 6.58 -2.32 10.24
C GLY A 29 5.70 -3.33 10.99
N LEU A 30 6.29 -4.38 11.57
CA LEU A 30 5.56 -5.35 12.39
C LEU A 30 4.84 -4.69 13.57
N LEU A 31 5.52 -3.81 14.29
CA LEU A 31 4.95 -3.12 15.46
C LEU A 31 3.85 -2.13 15.03
N ALA A 32 4.09 -1.37 13.98
CA ALA A 32 3.13 -0.42 13.43
C ALA A 32 1.86 -1.12 12.94
N GLY A 33 2.02 -2.16 12.12
CA GLY A 33 0.89 -2.97 11.65
C GLY A 33 0.12 -3.62 12.79
N ALA A 34 0.82 -4.09 13.83
CA ALA A 34 0.20 -4.67 15.01
C ALA A 34 -0.47 -3.64 15.94
N THR A 35 -0.24 -2.34 15.75
CA THR A 35 -0.86 -1.29 16.54
C THR A 35 -2.16 -0.81 15.87
N PRO A 36 -3.35 -1.13 16.39
CA PRO A 36 -4.61 -0.66 15.80
C PRO A 36 -4.68 0.85 15.71
N GLY A 37 -5.09 1.35 14.54
CA GLY A 37 -5.13 2.79 14.23
C GLY A 37 -3.83 3.34 13.63
N LEU A 38 -2.72 2.61 13.66
CA LEU A 38 -1.48 2.99 12.98
C LEU A 38 -1.33 2.18 11.69
N THR A 39 -1.84 2.72 10.59
CA THR A 39 -1.78 2.05 9.28
C THR A 39 -0.34 1.96 8.75
N ALA A 40 -0.08 1.00 7.86
CA ALA A 40 1.21 0.91 7.15
C ALA A 40 1.59 2.23 6.46
N SER A 41 0.60 2.88 5.83
CA SER A 41 0.80 4.17 5.16
C SER A 41 1.19 5.29 6.13
N ALA A 42 0.59 5.32 7.32
CA ALA A 42 0.96 6.29 8.35
C ALA A 42 2.40 6.04 8.85
N ALA A 43 2.76 4.79 9.12
CA ALA A 43 4.12 4.44 9.55
C ALA A 43 5.17 4.81 8.49
N ILE A 44 4.91 4.49 7.23
CA ILE A 44 5.78 4.88 6.10
C ILE A 44 5.89 6.41 6.04
N SER A 45 4.77 7.13 6.08
CA SER A 45 4.76 8.60 5.98
C SER A 45 5.59 9.27 7.08
N MET A 46 5.57 8.72 8.30
CA MET A 46 6.39 9.23 9.41
C MET A 46 7.90 9.07 9.18
N ILE A 47 8.30 8.07 8.39
CA ILE A 47 9.72 7.77 8.12
C ILE A 47 10.23 8.50 6.86
N ILE A 48 9.34 8.90 5.95
CA ILE A 48 9.75 9.62 4.73
C ILE A 48 10.65 10.84 5.01
N PRO A 49 10.39 11.71 6.00
CA PRO A 49 11.30 12.81 6.30
C PRO A 49 12.72 12.36 6.66
N LEU A 50 12.84 11.23 7.36
CA LEU A 50 14.14 10.68 7.71
C LEU A 50 14.87 10.15 6.46
N SER A 51 14.13 9.68 5.45
CA SER A 51 14.72 9.15 4.23
C SER A 51 15.58 10.16 3.47
N PHE A 52 15.34 11.47 3.61
CA PHE A 52 16.15 12.52 2.99
C PHE A 52 17.61 12.54 3.47
N TYR A 53 17.87 12.03 4.66
CA TYR A 53 19.20 12.00 5.27
C TYR A 53 19.92 10.67 5.06
N LEU A 54 19.27 9.73 4.40
CA LEU A 54 19.79 8.39 4.14
C LEU A 54 20.31 8.28 2.71
N GLU A 55 21.22 7.34 2.49
CA GLU A 55 21.59 6.93 1.15
C GLU A 55 20.37 6.36 0.40
N PRO A 56 20.26 6.57 -0.92
CA PRO A 56 19.09 6.20 -1.69
C PRO A 56 18.63 4.75 -1.47
N LEU A 57 19.54 3.78 -1.55
CA LEU A 57 19.21 2.37 -1.34
C LEU A 57 18.69 2.12 0.08
N SER A 58 19.37 2.65 1.09
CA SER A 58 18.97 2.50 2.51
C SER A 58 17.59 3.11 2.78
N ALA A 59 17.31 4.27 2.21
CA ALA A 59 16.01 4.94 2.30
C ALA A 59 14.87 4.11 1.71
N LEU A 60 15.08 3.59 0.50
CA LEU A 60 14.12 2.74 -0.19
C LEU A 60 13.87 1.44 0.56
N ILE A 61 14.94 0.76 1.01
CA ILE A 61 14.86 -0.46 1.81
C ILE A 61 14.06 -0.22 3.09
N PHE A 62 14.35 0.86 3.80
CA PHE A 62 13.69 1.18 5.06
C PHE A 62 12.18 1.33 4.88
N VAL A 63 11.76 2.14 3.91
CA VAL A 63 10.35 2.37 3.61
C VAL A 63 9.65 1.11 3.09
N TYR A 64 10.31 0.37 2.20
CA TYR A 64 9.78 -0.86 1.62
C TYR A 64 9.52 -1.94 2.66
N THR A 65 10.51 -2.18 3.53
CA THR A 65 10.40 -3.22 4.55
C THR A 65 9.37 -2.88 5.64
N ILE A 66 9.18 -1.59 5.97
CA ILE A 66 8.07 -1.15 6.82
C ILE A 66 6.73 -1.57 6.22
N GLY A 67 6.49 -1.25 4.95
CA GLY A 67 5.23 -1.56 4.26
C GLY A 67 4.94 -3.05 4.21
N LYS A 68 5.95 -3.85 3.85
CA LYS A 68 5.85 -5.32 3.78
C LYS A 68 5.51 -5.93 5.14
N ALA A 69 6.31 -5.63 6.14
CA ALA A 69 6.15 -6.20 7.47
C ALA A 69 4.85 -5.75 8.16
N ALA A 70 4.38 -4.53 7.91
CA ALA A 70 3.12 -4.02 8.45
C ALA A 70 1.90 -4.78 7.90
N SER A 71 1.99 -5.31 6.68
CA SER A 71 0.90 -6.12 6.10
C SER A 71 0.61 -7.37 6.94
N PHE A 72 1.65 -8.14 7.31
CA PHE A 72 1.51 -9.27 8.24
C PHE A 72 1.24 -8.78 9.66
N GLY A 73 1.92 -7.72 10.12
CA GLY A 73 1.78 -7.16 11.47
C GLY A 73 0.32 -6.90 11.85
N GLY A 74 -0.49 -6.40 10.89
CA GLY A 74 -1.91 -6.10 11.08
C GLY A 74 -2.79 -7.30 11.43
N SER A 75 -2.35 -8.50 11.10
CA SER A 75 -3.07 -9.74 11.40
C SER A 75 -2.89 -10.20 12.85
N ILE A 76 -1.84 -9.76 13.53
CA ILE A 76 -1.61 -10.11 14.94
C ILE A 76 -2.77 -9.64 15.83
N PRO A 77 -3.15 -8.36 15.87
CA PRO A 77 -4.27 -7.90 16.68
C PRO A 77 -5.62 -8.35 16.12
N ALA A 78 -5.77 -8.58 14.82
CA ALA A 78 -6.96 -9.17 14.23
C ALA A 78 -7.25 -10.56 14.81
N ILE A 79 -6.22 -11.38 14.90
CA ILE A 79 -6.29 -12.74 15.46
C ILE A 79 -6.48 -12.70 16.99
N LEU A 80 -5.70 -11.89 17.72
CA LEU A 80 -5.67 -11.91 19.18
C LEU A 80 -6.81 -11.16 19.85
N PHE A 81 -7.23 -10.01 19.27
CA PHE A 81 -8.10 -9.04 19.95
C PHE A 81 -9.38 -8.72 19.15
N ASN A 82 -9.64 -9.40 18.03
CA ASN A 82 -10.75 -9.05 17.14
C ASN A 82 -10.72 -7.59 16.64
N THR A 83 -9.52 -7.01 16.56
CA THR A 83 -9.31 -5.61 16.17
C THR A 83 -8.23 -5.59 15.10
N PRO A 84 -8.58 -5.55 13.80
CA PRO A 84 -7.59 -5.59 12.74
C PRO A 84 -6.67 -4.36 12.81
N GLY A 85 -5.36 -4.57 12.70
CA GLY A 85 -4.38 -3.50 12.67
C GLY A 85 -4.35 -2.79 11.31
N THR A 86 -4.72 -3.51 10.26
CA THR A 86 -4.84 -3.01 8.89
C THR A 86 -6.17 -3.44 8.28
N PRO A 87 -6.74 -2.69 7.30
CA PRO A 87 -8.05 -3.03 6.71
C PRO A 87 -8.10 -4.44 6.10
N GLN A 88 -7.02 -4.90 5.47
CA GLN A 88 -6.92 -6.22 4.86
C GLN A 88 -6.96 -7.36 5.90
N ALA A 89 -6.46 -7.13 7.10
CA ALA A 89 -6.48 -8.11 8.19
C ALA A 89 -7.90 -8.42 8.70
N SER A 90 -8.91 -7.63 8.31
CA SER A 90 -10.32 -7.91 8.60
C SER A 90 -10.80 -9.23 7.99
N ALA A 91 -10.21 -9.68 6.88
CA ALA A 91 -10.52 -10.99 6.32
C ALA A 91 -9.94 -12.13 7.18
N THR A 92 -8.71 -11.96 7.69
CA THR A 92 -8.04 -12.90 8.59
C THR A 92 -8.76 -13.02 9.93
N GLN A 93 -9.35 -11.91 10.41
CA GLN A 93 -10.12 -11.85 11.63
C GLN A 93 -11.29 -12.83 11.65
N LEU A 94 -11.93 -13.09 10.50
CA LEU A 94 -13.14 -13.94 10.39
C LEU A 94 -12.91 -15.35 10.90
N GLU A 95 -11.70 -15.89 10.76
CA GLU A 95 -11.35 -17.23 11.24
C GLU A 95 -10.29 -17.19 12.35
N GLY A 96 -9.42 -16.18 12.34
CA GLY A 96 -8.31 -16.07 13.29
C GLY A 96 -8.79 -15.81 14.72
N TYR A 97 -9.77 -14.93 14.91
CA TYR A 97 -10.31 -14.67 16.23
C TYR A 97 -11.15 -15.81 16.81
N PRO A 98 -12.02 -16.49 16.04
CA PRO A 98 -12.65 -17.74 16.52
C PRO A 98 -11.66 -18.81 16.99
N LEU A 99 -10.51 -18.99 16.31
CA LEU A 99 -9.43 -19.85 16.79
C LEU A 99 -8.86 -19.38 18.13
N THR A 100 -8.68 -18.07 18.29
CA THR A 100 -8.21 -17.49 19.56
C THR A 100 -9.20 -17.75 20.70
N ARG A 101 -10.49 -17.62 20.45
CA ARG A 101 -11.54 -17.93 21.45
C ARG A 101 -11.52 -19.40 21.89
N GLN A 102 -11.04 -20.31 21.03
CA GLN A 102 -10.82 -21.72 21.34
C GLN A 102 -9.47 -21.99 22.03
N GLY A 103 -8.68 -20.96 22.37
CA GLY A 103 -7.33 -21.08 22.89
C GLY A 103 -6.25 -21.42 21.86
N LYS A 104 -6.59 -21.49 20.56
CA LYS A 104 -5.71 -21.89 19.45
C LYS A 104 -5.01 -20.70 18.76
N GLN A 105 -4.79 -19.62 19.51
CA GLN A 105 -4.16 -18.41 18.96
C GLN A 105 -2.75 -18.66 18.38
N GLY A 106 -2.00 -19.60 18.99
CA GLY A 106 -0.67 -19.97 18.51
C GLY A 106 -0.71 -20.59 17.12
N LYS A 107 -1.70 -21.47 16.87
CA LYS A 107 -1.94 -22.08 15.56
C LYS A 107 -2.33 -21.02 14.51
N ALA A 108 -3.28 -20.14 14.85
CA ALA A 108 -3.74 -19.08 13.95
C ALA A 108 -2.60 -18.14 13.55
N LEU A 109 -1.79 -17.65 14.51
CA LEU A 109 -0.65 -16.78 14.24
C LEU A 109 0.43 -17.46 13.39
N LYS A 110 0.71 -18.74 13.64
CA LYS A 110 1.70 -19.49 12.86
C LYS A 110 1.20 -19.78 11.44
N MET A 111 -0.08 -20.12 11.26
CA MET A 111 -0.64 -20.26 9.91
C MET A 111 -0.61 -18.92 9.16
N ALA A 112 -0.94 -17.84 9.84
CA ALA A 112 -0.91 -16.49 9.24
C ALA A 112 0.49 -16.17 8.72
N VAL A 113 1.53 -16.31 9.53
CA VAL A 113 2.90 -15.99 9.08
C VAL A 113 3.43 -16.92 7.99
N ILE A 114 3.08 -18.21 8.05
CA ILE A 114 3.46 -19.17 7.00
C ILE A 114 2.81 -18.78 5.66
N ALA A 115 1.51 -18.53 5.66
CA ALA A 115 0.78 -18.15 4.46
C ALA A 115 1.25 -16.80 3.90
N SER A 116 1.50 -15.83 4.79
CA SER A 116 2.06 -14.52 4.44
C SER A 116 3.42 -14.66 3.78
N ALA A 117 4.34 -15.41 4.38
CA ALA A 117 5.70 -15.57 3.84
C ALA A 117 5.70 -16.29 2.48
N LEU A 118 4.86 -17.32 2.31
CA LEU A 118 4.76 -18.04 1.03
C LEU A 118 4.16 -17.15 -0.07
N GLY A 119 3.07 -16.44 0.24
CA GLY A 119 2.43 -15.52 -0.71
C GLY A 119 3.37 -14.38 -1.13
N ASP A 120 4.04 -13.78 -0.15
CA ASP A 120 4.97 -12.69 -0.37
C ASP A 120 6.22 -13.12 -1.15
N THR A 121 6.81 -14.29 -0.81
CA THR A 121 7.96 -14.84 -1.55
C THR A 121 7.61 -15.07 -3.01
N PHE A 122 6.43 -15.61 -3.30
CA PHE A 122 5.98 -15.80 -4.68
C PHE A 122 5.90 -14.48 -5.43
N SER A 123 5.25 -13.47 -4.86
CA SER A 123 5.10 -12.16 -5.50
C SER A 123 6.42 -11.41 -5.63
N GLU A 124 7.33 -11.58 -4.69
CA GLU A 124 8.68 -11.01 -4.75
C GLU A 124 9.51 -11.66 -5.86
N CYS A 125 9.45 -12.98 -5.98
CA CYS A 125 10.08 -13.68 -7.11
C CYS A 125 9.49 -13.21 -8.45
N LEU A 126 8.16 -13.04 -8.53
CA LEU A 126 7.54 -12.51 -9.73
C LEU A 126 7.99 -11.08 -10.04
N LEU A 127 8.15 -10.23 -9.02
CA LEU A 127 8.71 -8.88 -9.16
C LEU A 127 10.13 -8.92 -9.71
N ILE A 128 11.01 -9.76 -9.13
CA ILE A 128 12.41 -9.88 -9.53
C ILE A 128 12.57 -10.29 -11.00
N PHE A 129 11.82 -11.30 -11.42
CA PHE A 129 11.94 -11.85 -12.77
C PHE A 129 11.00 -11.19 -13.79
N GLY A 130 9.79 -10.82 -13.34
CA GLY A 130 8.73 -10.31 -14.22
C GLY A 130 8.86 -8.82 -14.52
N ALA A 131 9.27 -8.00 -13.57
CA ALA A 131 9.30 -6.55 -13.75
C ALA A 131 10.29 -6.13 -14.85
N ALA A 132 11.50 -6.69 -14.86
CA ALA A 132 12.50 -6.41 -15.89
C ALA A 132 12.02 -6.84 -17.29
N PHE A 133 11.32 -7.99 -17.38
CA PHE A 133 10.74 -8.46 -18.64
C PHE A 133 9.67 -7.48 -19.16
N ILE A 134 8.77 -7.02 -18.29
CA ILE A 134 7.75 -6.04 -18.66
C ILE A 134 8.39 -4.70 -19.04
N ALA A 135 9.46 -4.30 -18.34
CA ALA A 135 10.19 -3.05 -18.62
C ALA A 135 10.73 -2.98 -20.06
N ILE A 136 11.14 -4.10 -20.66
CA ILE A 136 11.59 -4.15 -22.06
C ILE A 136 10.49 -3.69 -23.03
N TYR A 137 9.23 -4.06 -22.76
CA TYR A 137 8.11 -3.65 -23.59
C TYR A 137 7.67 -2.21 -23.28
N THR A 138 7.64 -1.83 -22.03
CA THR A 138 7.21 -0.48 -21.61
C THR A 138 8.23 0.59 -21.95
N SER A 139 9.51 0.25 -22.09
CA SER A 139 10.56 1.18 -22.55
C SER A 139 10.36 1.71 -23.99
N ARG A 140 9.52 1.02 -24.77
CA ARG A 140 9.15 1.43 -26.13
C ARG A 140 7.99 2.41 -26.17
N MET A 141 7.35 2.68 -25.04
CA MET A 141 6.25 3.63 -24.94
C MET A 141 6.77 5.07 -25.01
N GLY A 142 6.16 5.89 -25.86
CA GLY A 142 6.41 7.32 -25.95
C GLY A 142 5.49 8.12 -25.04
N PRO A 143 5.61 9.46 -25.05
CA PRO A 143 4.78 10.35 -24.24
C PRO A 143 3.26 10.16 -24.43
N PRO A 144 2.73 9.93 -25.67
CA PRO A 144 1.30 9.71 -25.84
C PRO A 144 0.80 8.44 -25.14
N GLU A 145 1.54 7.33 -25.24
CA GLU A 145 1.21 6.07 -24.59
C GLU A 145 1.27 6.21 -23.07
N ILE A 146 2.31 6.87 -22.55
CA ILE A 146 2.49 7.11 -21.11
C ILE A 146 1.35 7.96 -20.58
N PHE A 147 0.91 9.01 -21.26
CA PHE A 147 -0.23 9.82 -20.84
C PHE A 147 -1.53 8.99 -20.83
N ALA A 148 -1.78 8.17 -21.86
CA ALA A 148 -2.95 7.29 -21.90
C ALA A 148 -2.96 6.28 -20.74
N VAL A 149 -1.79 5.77 -20.36
CA VAL A 149 -1.60 4.91 -19.19
C VAL A 149 -1.96 5.65 -17.90
N TYR A 150 -1.49 6.91 -17.71
CA TYR A 150 -1.88 7.74 -16.56
C TYR A 150 -3.38 7.98 -16.48
N CYS A 151 -4.02 8.33 -17.63
CA CYS A 151 -5.47 8.51 -17.68
C CYS A 151 -6.21 7.24 -17.26
N THR A 152 -5.78 6.08 -17.75
CA THR A 152 -6.34 4.78 -17.38
C THR A 152 -6.17 4.51 -15.88
N ALA A 153 -4.99 4.79 -15.33
CA ALA A 153 -4.72 4.66 -13.91
C ALA A 153 -5.64 5.55 -13.06
N PHE A 154 -5.80 6.84 -13.42
CA PHE A 154 -6.70 7.75 -12.72
C PHE A 154 -8.15 7.27 -12.73
N VAL A 155 -8.61 6.74 -13.87
CA VAL A 155 -9.95 6.17 -14.01
C VAL A 155 -10.09 4.93 -13.12
N ILE A 156 -9.15 4.00 -13.15
CA ILE A 156 -9.21 2.78 -12.34
C ILE A 156 -9.17 3.17 -10.86
N ILE A 157 -8.23 4.00 -10.43
CA ILE A 157 -8.06 4.42 -9.05
C ILE A 157 -9.30 5.16 -8.55
N GLY A 158 -9.80 6.12 -9.33
CA GLY A 158 -10.99 6.90 -8.95
C GLY A 158 -12.30 6.10 -8.96
N SER A 159 -12.43 5.11 -9.86
CA SER A 159 -13.68 4.35 -10.00
C SER A 159 -13.72 3.07 -9.15
N VAL A 160 -12.57 2.49 -8.80
CA VAL A 160 -12.49 1.18 -8.12
C VAL A 160 -12.29 1.33 -6.62
N ILE A 161 -11.54 2.38 -6.19
CA ILE A 161 -11.24 2.60 -4.77
C ILE A 161 -12.39 3.37 -4.11
N GLY A 162 -13.05 2.73 -3.14
CA GLY A 162 -14.11 3.33 -2.34
C GLY A 162 -15.52 2.86 -2.71
N ASN A 163 -16.48 3.31 -1.90
CA ASN A 163 -17.88 2.89 -2.00
C ASN A 163 -18.65 3.64 -3.10
N SER A 164 -18.11 4.76 -3.61
CA SER A 164 -18.76 5.61 -4.61
C SER A 164 -17.76 6.05 -5.68
N MET A 165 -18.05 5.71 -6.94
CA MET A 165 -17.27 6.13 -8.10
C MET A 165 -17.14 7.67 -8.17
N VAL A 166 -18.21 8.40 -7.90
CA VAL A 166 -18.20 9.88 -7.96
C VAL A 166 -17.24 10.46 -6.93
N ARG A 167 -17.30 9.99 -5.68
CA ARG A 167 -16.40 10.44 -4.62
C ARG A 167 -14.94 10.08 -4.92
N GLY A 168 -14.69 8.90 -5.50
CA GLY A 168 -13.35 8.49 -5.92
C GLY A 168 -12.80 9.36 -7.04
N LEU A 169 -13.61 9.68 -8.06
CA LEU A 169 -13.22 10.58 -9.16
C LEU A 169 -12.98 12.02 -8.66
N ILE A 170 -13.83 12.53 -7.76
CA ILE A 170 -13.62 13.84 -7.13
C ILE A 170 -12.28 13.85 -6.36
N SER A 171 -12.00 12.80 -5.59
CA SER A 171 -10.73 12.67 -4.86
C SER A 171 -9.53 12.69 -5.82
N THR A 172 -9.62 11.98 -6.94
CA THR A 172 -8.59 11.94 -7.98
C THR A 172 -8.37 13.32 -8.60
N LEU A 173 -9.47 13.99 -9.01
CA LEU A 173 -9.39 15.33 -9.61
C LEU A 173 -8.81 16.37 -8.65
N LEU A 174 -9.20 16.32 -7.37
CA LEU A 174 -8.62 17.19 -6.33
C LEU A 174 -7.12 16.91 -6.14
N GLY A 175 -6.70 15.65 -6.18
CA GLY A 175 -5.28 15.29 -6.14
C GLY A 175 -4.50 15.89 -7.31
N ILE A 176 -5.01 15.76 -8.54
CA ILE A 176 -4.40 16.34 -9.74
C ILE A 176 -4.36 17.87 -9.63
N LEU A 177 -5.47 18.50 -9.24
CA LEU A 177 -5.56 19.96 -9.12
C LEU A 177 -4.51 20.53 -8.17
N LEU A 178 -4.33 19.90 -7.01
CA LEU A 178 -3.34 20.34 -6.04
C LEU A 178 -1.90 20.04 -6.48
N ALA A 179 -1.69 19.00 -7.27
CA ALA A 179 -0.39 18.62 -7.80
C ALA A 179 0.16 19.60 -8.86
N ILE A 180 -0.70 20.39 -9.51
CA ILE A 180 -0.29 21.37 -10.53
C ILE A 180 -0.07 22.78 -9.95
N ILE A 181 -0.24 22.98 -8.64
CA ILE A 181 0.08 24.25 -7.97
C ILE A 181 1.60 24.45 -7.98
N GLY A 182 2.05 25.64 -8.37
CA GLY A 182 3.47 25.99 -8.42
C GLY A 182 3.87 26.56 -9.76
N LEU A 183 5.17 26.52 -10.05
CA LEU A 183 5.69 26.95 -11.34
C LEU A 183 5.37 25.95 -12.44
N ASP A 184 4.94 26.46 -13.58
CA ASP A 184 4.75 25.65 -14.78
C ASP A 184 6.08 25.04 -15.24
N PRO A 185 6.17 23.72 -15.48
CA PRO A 185 7.43 23.07 -15.81
C PRO A 185 8.04 23.44 -17.18
N ILE A 186 7.28 24.14 -18.05
CA ILE A 186 7.74 24.56 -19.38
C ILE A 186 7.94 26.07 -19.42
N SER A 187 6.92 26.84 -19.03
CA SER A 187 6.94 28.31 -19.12
C SER A 187 7.49 28.99 -17.85
N SER A 188 7.69 28.25 -16.77
CA SER A 188 8.07 28.78 -15.44
C SER A 188 7.13 29.86 -14.89
N MET A 189 5.92 29.97 -15.43
CA MET A 189 4.90 30.90 -14.92
C MET A 189 4.24 30.34 -13.66
N PRO A 190 4.01 31.17 -12.62
CA PRO A 190 3.30 30.73 -11.42
C PRO A 190 1.84 30.37 -11.73
N ARG A 191 1.38 29.24 -11.20
CA ARG A 191 0.01 28.73 -11.32
C ARG A 191 -0.60 28.47 -9.97
N PHE A 192 -1.73 29.10 -9.71
CA PHE A 192 -2.49 28.96 -8.44
C PHE A 192 -1.65 29.23 -7.19
N THR A 193 -0.64 30.11 -7.30
CA THR A 193 0.26 30.46 -6.18
C THR A 193 -0.31 31.56 -5.30
N PHE A 194 -1.32 32.32 -5.79
CA PHE A 194 -1.98 33.41 -5.06
C PHE A 194 -0.98 34.42 -4.47
N ASP A 195 0.12 34.68 -5.16
CA ASP A 195 1.25 35.54 -4.74
C ASP A 195 1.93 35.07 -3.44
N VAL A 196 1.77 33.79 -3.08
CA VAL A 196 2.46 33.16 -1.95
C VAL A 196 3.74 32.50 -2.43
N ASN A 197 4.90 33.08 -2.15
CA ASN A 197 6.22 32.62 -2.60
C ASN A 197 6.49 31.14 -2.27
N TYR A 198 5.99 30.68 -1.09
CA TYR A 198 6.15 29.27 -0.70
C TYR A 198 5.41 28.29 -1.62
N LEU A 199 4.35 28.73 -2.31
CA LEU A 199 3.61 27.91 -3.29
C LEU A 199 4.25 27.90 -4.67
N GLU A 200 5.22 28.74 -4.99
CA GLU A 200 5.94 28.69 -6.27
C GLU A 200 6.67 27.37 -6.46
N THR A 201 7.25 26.82 -5.40
CA THR A 201 7.89 25.49 -5.42
C THR A 201 6.90 24.32 -5.37
N GLY A 202 5.60 24.62 -5.41
CA GLY A 202 4.53 23.64 -5.27
C GLY A 202 4.25 23.21 -3.84
N ILE A 203 3.17 22.46 -3.66
CA ILE A 203 2.83 21.86 -2.38
C ILE A 203 3.76 20.69 -2.11
N GLY A 204 4.47 20.72 -0.99
CA GLY A 204 5.41 19.66 -0.61
C GLY A 204 4.71 18.31 -0.41
N LEU A 205 5.28 17.25 -0.96
CA LEU A 205 4.73 15.89 -0.84
C LEU A 205 4.65 15.45 0.63
N VAL A 206 5.69 15.70 1.41
CA VAL A 206 5.78 15.23 2.81
C VAL A 206 4.73 15.87 3.72
N PRO A 207 4.51 17.19 3.72
CA PRO A 207 3.40 17.82 4.44
C PRO A 207 2.03 17.22 4.11
N VAL A 208 1.77 16.95 2.82
CA VAL A 208 0.53 16.33 2.37
C VAL A 208 0.37 14.91 2.95
N LEU A 209 1.41 14.08 2.84
CA LEU A 209 1.37 12.70 3.30
C LEU A 209 1.19 12.61 4.83
N LEU A 210 1.98 13.38 5.59
CA LEU A 210 1.85 13.40 7.04
C LEU A 210 0.51 13.98 7.48
N GLY A 211 0.02 15.02 6.81
CA GLY A 211 -1.31 15.57 7.06
C GLY A 211 -2.39 14.52 6.85
N VAL A 212 -2.45 13.96 5.65
CA VAL A 212 -3.53 13.06 5.23
C VAL A 212 -3.52 11.72 5.96
N PHE A 213 -2.37 11.14 6.28
CA PHE A 213 -2.29 9.82 6.91
C PHE A 213 -2.08 9.85 8.42
N VAL A 214 -1.31 10.81 8.92
CA VAL A 214 -0.95 10.87 10.33
C VAL A 214 -1.87 11.82 11.10
N VAL A 215 -1.90 13.10 10.72
CA VAL A 215 -2.67 14.12 11.44
C VAL A 215 -4.17 13.83 11.34
N SER A 216 -4.65 13.38 10.17
CA SER A 216 -6.06 13.00 10.01
C SER A 216 -6.47 11.83 10.91
N GLU A 217 -5.57 10.85 11.10
CA GLU A 217 -5.84 9.72 12.00
C GLU A 217 -5.96 10.18 13.45
N ILE A 218 -5.10 11.12 13.86
CA ILE A 218 -5.17 11.73 15.19
C ILE A 218 -6.52 12.43 15.39
N PHE A 219 -7.01 13.17 14.38
CA PHE A 219 -8.32 13.82 14.45
C PHE A 219 -9.48 12.83 14.54
N VAL A 220 -9.41 11.72 13.78
CA VAL A 220 -10.40 10.64 13.90
C VAL A 220 -10.42 10.07 15.29
N GLN A 221 -9.26 9.76 15.86
CA GLN A 221 -9.15 9.19 17.20
C GLN A 221 -9.60 10.16 18.32
N ILE A 222 -9.40 11.46 18.14
CA ILE A 222 -9.91 12.49 19.07
C ILE A 222 -11.44 12.56 18.99
N ALA A 223 -12.01 12.45 17.77
CA ALA A 223 -13.45 12.49 17.56
C ALA A 223 -14.15 11.22 18.08
N ASP A 224 -13.50 10.07 17.98
CA ASP A 224 -14.04 8.77 18.38
C ASP A 224 -13.65 8.43 19.83
N ARG A 225 -14.29 9.09 20.79
CA ARG A 225 -14.02 8.98 22.24
C ARG A 225 -14.25 7.57 22.81
N GLY A 226 -14.95 6.68 22.10
CA GLY A 226 -15.31 5.33 22.58
C GLY A 226 -14.25 4.28 22.32
N ALA A 227 -13.43 4.42 21.28
CA ALA A 227 -12.46 3.40 20.89
C ALA A 227 -11.20 3.34 21.79
N LEU A 228 -10.94 4.38 22.58
CA LEU A 228 -9.74 4.51 23.42
C LEU A 228 -9.76 3.68 24.71
N GLY A 229 -10.86 2.98 25.03
CA GLY A 229 -11.08 2.32 26.33
C GLY A 229 -11.31 0.82 26.30
N ALA A 230 -11.30 0.17 25.15
CA ALA A 230 -11.49 -1.30 25.13
C ALA A 230 -10.27 -2.01 25.73
N GLU A 231 -10.45 -2.61 26.90
CA GLU A 231 -9.43 -3.49 27.49
C GLU A 231 -9.15 -4.66 26.53
N ARG A 232 -7.91 -4.76 26.09
CA ARG A 232 -7.43 -5.83 25.23
C ARG A 232 -7.05 -7.02 26.11
N MET A 233 -8.02 -7.85 26.45
CA MET A 233 -7.77 -9.06 27.22
C MET A 233 -7.25 -10.17 26.32
N LEU A 234 -6.09 -10.72 26.66
CA LEU A 234 -5.55 -11.91 26.02
C LEU A 234 -6.33 -13.14 26.51
N THR A 235 -6.85 -13.92 25.59
CA THR A 235 -7.43 -15.24 25.89
C THR A 235 -6.35 -16.19 26.38
N ALA A 236 -6.68 -17.04 27.36
CA ALA A 236 -5.75 -18.06 27.81
C ALA A 236 -5.41 -19.04 26.68
N LYS A 237 -4.13 -19.42 26.60
CA LYS A 237 -3.68 -20.40 25.60
C LYS A 237 -4.15 -21.81 26.02
N SER A 238 -4.46 -22.63 25.00
CA SER A 238 -4.65 -24.05 25.20
C SER A 238 -3.38 -24.70 25.77
N THR A 239 -3.55 -25.63 26.69
CA THR A 239 -2.46 -26.46 27.23
C THR A 239 -2.09 -27.61 26.29
N VAL A 240 -2.93 -27.88 25.27
CA VAL A 240 -2.68 -28.90 24.27
C VAL A 240 -1.61 -28.35 23.27
N ALA A 241 -0.55 -29.10 23.11
CA ALA A 241 0.56 -28.71 22.28
C ALA A 241 0.14 -28.46 20.82
N GLU A 242 -0.68 -29.36 20.26
CA GLU A 242 -1.16 -29.27 18.86
C GLU A 242 -2.00 -28.02 18.57
N ASP A 243 -2.61 -27.41 19.57
CA ASP A 243 -3.36 -26.17 19.43
C ASP A 243 -2.46 -24.93 19.27
N ASN A 244 -1.16 -25.08 19.51
CA ASN A 244 -0.21 -23.98 19.51
C ASN A 244 0.69 -23.94 18.25
N TYR A 245 0.57 -24.92 17.34
CA TYR A 245 1.30 -24.91 16.07
C TYR A 245 0.49 -25.58 14.95
N VAL A 246 0.89 -25.28 13.72
CA VAL A 246 0.28 -25.86 12.52
C VAL A 246 0.83 -27.26 12.32
N THR A 247 -0.04 -28.27 12.27
CA THR A 247 0.36 -29.62 11.95
C THR A 247 0.66 -29.79 10.47
N TRP A 248 1.45 -30.82 10.10
CA TRP A 248 1.76 -31.06 8.69
C TRP A 248 0.51 -31.37 7.85
N ASP A 249 -0.48 -32.03 8.45
CA ASP A 249 -1.75 -32.32 7.79
C ASP A 249 -2.55 -31.03 7.52
N GLU A 250 -2.64 -30.12 8.49
CA GLU A 250 -3.28 -28.81 8.33
C GLU A 250 -2.57 -27.97 7.24
N PHE A 251 -1.23 -27.97 7.26
CA PHE A 251 -0.44 -27.30 6.23
C PHE A 251 -0.74 -27.89 4.83
N ARG A 252 -0.69 -29.21 4.68
CA ARG A 252 -0.95 -29.91 3.42
C ARG A 252 -2.36 -29.65 2.88
N ARG A 253 -3.36 -29.60 3.77
CA ARG A 253 -4.74 -29.28 3.40
C ARG A 253 -4.91 -27.82 3.00
N SER A 254 -4.13 -26.90 3.59
CA SER A 254 -4.17 -25.46 3.30
C SER A 254 -3.34 -25.07 2.07
N ALA A 255 -2.33 -25.87 1.69
CA ALA A 255 -1.40 -25.56 0.61
C ALA A 255 -2.09 -25.23 -0.75
N PRO A 256 -3.10 -25.99 -1.22
CA PRO A 256 -3.80 -25.65 -2.47
C PRO A 256 -4.58 -24.32 -2.36
N VAL A 257 -5.13 -24.04 -1.16
CA VAL A 257 -5.85 -22.79 -0.90
C VAL A 257 -4.85 -21.63 -0.91
N MET A 258 -3.71 -21.76 -0.22
CA MET A 258 -2.64 -20.77 -0.24
C MET A 258 -2.15 -20.49 -1.67
N ALA A 259 -1.87 -21.52 -2.46
CA ALA A 259 -1.40 -21.36 -3.84
C ALA A 259 -2.41 -20.59 -4.72
N LYS A 260 -3.70 -20.93 -4.63
CA LYS A 260 -4.77 -20.25 -5.35
C LYS A 260 -4.92 -18.81 -4.90
N SER A 261 -4.93 -18.58 -3.58
CA SER A 261 -5.05 -17.24 -2.98
C SER A 261 -3.86 -16.36 -3.31
N THR A 262 -2.64 -16.91 -3.31
CA THR A 262 -1.42 -16.23 -3.77
C THR A 262 -1.56 -15.76 -5.22
N GLY A 263 -2.00 -16.63 -6.13
CA GLY A 263 -2.24 -16.25 -7.52
C GLY A 263 -3.27 -15.13 -7.67
N MET A 264 -4.39 -15.24 -6.94
CA MET A 264 -5.44 -14.20 -6.94
C MET A 264 -4.92 -12.87 -6.38
N GLY A 265 -4.22 -12.91 -5.24
CA GLY A 265 -3.64 -11.73 -4.62
C GLY A 265 -2.59 -11.07 -5.50
N THR A 266 -1.75 -11.84 -6.17
CA THR A 266 -0.75 -11.34 -7.12
C THR A 266 -1.41 -10.63 -8.31
N ILE A 267 -2.41 -11.25 -8.94
CA ILE A 267 -3.13 -10.64 -10.07
C ILE A 267 -3.83 -9.36 -9.64
N ILE A 268 -4.53 -9.37 -8.50
CA ILE A 268 -5.20 -8.18 -7.97
C ILE A 268 -4.19 -7.11 -7.58
N GLY A 269 -3.04 -7.50 -7.02
CA GLY A 269 -1.95 -6.59 -6.64
C GLY A 269 -1.33 -5.83 -7.80
N MET A 270 -1.28 -6.43 -9.00
CA MET A 270 -0.83 -5.75 -10.22
C MET A 270 -1.85 -4.74 -10.76
N LEU A 271 -3.11 -4.80 -10.31
CA LEU A 271 -4.13 -3.85 -10.75
C LEU A 271 -4.06 -2.58 -9.88
N PRO A 272 -3.74 -1.42 -10.46
CA PRO A 272 -3.66 -0.17 -9.71
C PRO A 272 -4.96 0.10 -8.94
N GLY A 273 -4.82 0.40 -7.65
CA GLY A 273 -5.92 0.90 -6.84
C GLY A 273 -6.88 -0.13 -6.25
N VAL A 274 -6.86 -1.40 -6.64
CA VAL A 274 -7.76 -2.42 -6.08
C VAL A 274 -7.40 -2.74 -4.63
N GLY A 275 -6.11 -2.85 -4.34
CA GLY A 275 -5.57 -2.98 -3.00
C GLY A 275 -5.69 -4.37 -2.37
N ALA A 276 -4.92 -4.56 -1.30
CA ALA A 276 -4.83 -5.84 -0.59
C ALA A 276 -6.16 -6.26 0.08
N SER A 277 -6.96 -5.30 0.55
CA SER A 277 -8.24 -5.61 1.21
C SER A 277 -9.18 -6.39 0.29
N ALA A 278 -9.36 -5.92 -0.95
CA ALA A 278 -10.19 -6.63 -1.93
C ALA A 278 -9.63 -8.03 -2.23
N ALA A 279 -8.30 -8.14 -2.39
CA ALA A 279 -7.64 -9.42 -2.63
C ALA A 279 -7.92 -10.44 -1.51
N CYS A 280 -7.81 -10.02 -0.25
CA CYS A 280 -8.04 -10.87 0.92
C CYS A 280 -9.49 -11.39 0.98
N PHE A 281 -10.47 -10.49 0.81
CA PHE A 281 -11.88 -10.88 0.86
C PHE A 281 -12.29 -11.78 -0.31
N VAL A 282 -11.78 -11.51 -1.52
CA VAL A 282 -12.05 -12.34 -2.70
C VAL A 282 -11.43 -13.72 -2.52
N ALA A 283 -10.18 -13.80 -2.04
CA ALA A 283 -9.51 -15.08 -1.79
C ALA A 283 -10.20 -15.88 -0.67
N TYR A 284 -10.60 -15.22 0.42
CA TYR A 284 -11.37 -15.85 1.49
C TYR A 284 -12.72 -16.38 1.00
N ALA A 285 -13.47 -15.58 0.24
CA ALA A 285 -14.78 -15.98 -0.29
C ALA A 285 -14.66 -17.18 -1.24
N GLU A 286 -13.63 -17.20 -2.10
CA GLU A 286 -13.39 -18.31 -3.02
C GLU A 286 -12.91 -19.57 -2.29
N ALA A 287 -12.08 -19.42 -1.26
CA ALA A 287 -11.68 -20.54 -0.42
C ALA A 287 -12.89 -21.16 0.31
N ARG A 288 -13.76 -20.29 0.87
CA ARG A 288 -15.01 -20.73 1.51
C ARG A 288 -15.98 -21.38 0.54
N ARG A 289 -16.08 -20.89 -0.71
CA ARG A 289 -16.88 -21.51 -1.76
C ARG A 289 -16.40 -22.92 -2.13
N SER A 290 -15.12 -23.17 -1.98
CA SER A 290 -14.48 -24.47 -2.22
C SER A 290 -14.44 -25.36 -0.96
N ALA A 291 -15.29 -25.07 0.04
CA ALA A 291 -15.37 -25.80 1.30
C ALA A 291 -15.65 -27.29 1.08
N LYS A 292 -15.02 -28.12 1.89
CA LYS A 292 -15.22 -29.58 1.91
C LYS A 292 -16.05 -29.99 3.12
N PRO A 293 -16.73 -31.14 3.06
CA PRO A 293 -17.40 -31.69 4.24
C PRO A 293 -16.42 -31.81 5.42
N GLY A 294 -16.81 -31.26 6.57
CA GLY A 294 -15.98 -31.23 7.78
C GLY A 294 -15.20 -29.93 8.01
N ASP A 295 -15.14 -29.00 7.06
CA ASP A 295 -14.57 -27.66 7.24
C ASP A 295 -15.50 -26.81 8.12
N LYS A 296 -14.91 -26.00 9.05
CA LYS A 296 -15.65 -25.21 10.04
C LYS A 296 -15.54 -23.70 9.77
N TRP A 297 -16.01 -23.30 8.61
CA TRP A 297 -15.98 -21.88 8.19
C TRP A 297 -16.82 -20.97 9.09
N GLY A 298 -16.21 -19.88 9.56
CA GLY A 298 -16.79 -18.94 10.52
C GLY A 298 -16.59 -19.35 11.98
N GLU A 299 -16.08 -20.56 12.24
CA GLU A 299 -15.83 -21.11 13.56
C GLU A 299 -14.33 -21.32 13.86
N GLY A 300 -13.45 -20.84 13.01
CA GLY A 300 -12.00 -20.98 13.16
C GLY A 300 -11.38 -21.97 12.16
N GLU A 301 -11.71 -21.87 10.89
CA GLU A 301 -11.11 -22.67 9.83
C GLU A 301 -9.71 -22.16 9.49
N VAL A 302 -8.70 -22.99 9.69
CA VAL A 302 -7.28 -22.62 9.44
C VAL A 302 -7.03 -22.25 7.98
N LYS A 303 -7.75 -22.89 7.04
CA LYS A 303 -7.68 -22.56 5.61
C LYS A 303 -8.14 -21.13 5.30
N GLY A 304 -9.08 -20.59 6.11
CA GLY A 304 -9.55 -19.22 5.94
C GLY A 304 -8.50 -18.19 6.33
N VAL A 305 -7.77 -18.44 7.42
CA VAL A 305 -6.59 -17.65 7.78
C VAL A 305 -5.54 -17.74 6.66
N ALA A 306 -5.26 -18.96 6.18
CA ALA A 306 -4.28 -19.19 5.12
C ALA A 306 -4.64 -18.48 3.80
N ALA A 307 -5.91 -18.49 3.41
CA ALA A 307 -6.40 -17.83 2.21
C ALA A 307 -6.22 -16.31 2.27
N ALA A 308 -6.68 -15.70 3.37
CA ALA A 308 -6.61 -14.26 3.55
C ALA A 308 -5.16 -13.76 3.58
N GLU A 309 -4.28 -14.44 4.32
CA GLU A 309 -2.89 -14.01 4.50
C GLU A 309 -2.02 -14.25 3.27
N ALA A 310 -2.20 -15.37 2.56
CA ALA A 310 -1.49 -15.61 1.31
C ALA A 310 -1.84 -14.55 0.26
N ALA A 311 -3.12 -14.18 0.14
CA ALA A 311 -3.55 -13.11 -0.74
C ALA A 311 -3.07 -11.72 -0.29
N ASN A 312 -3.11 -11.44 1.03
CA ASN A 312 -2.66 -10.16 1.59
C ASN A 312 -1.22 -9.85 1.18
N ASN A 313 -0.32 -10.77 1.48
CA ASN A 313 1.10 -10.51 1.32
C ASN A 313 1.58 -10.70 -0.12
N SER A 314 0.89 -11.51 -0.93
CA SER A 314 1.20 -11.60 -2.36
C SER A 314 0.89 -10.32 -3.16
N VAL A 315 0.13 -9.39 -2.61
CA VAL A 315 -0.04 -8.05 -3.18
C VAL A 315 1.24 -7.21 -3.05
N SER A 316 2.05 -7.42 -2.00
CA SER A 316 3.19 -6.56 -1.65
C SER A 316 4.22 -6.41 -2.78
N GLY A 317 4.76 -7.51 -3.30
CA GLY A 317 5.69 -7.47 -4.44
C GLY A 317 4.98 -7.12 -5.74
N ALA A 318 3.79 -7.70 -5.95
CA ALA A 318 3.03 -7.52 -7.18
C ALA A 318 2.65 -6.06 -7.49
N ASN A 319 2.36 -5.25 -6.47
CA ASN A 319 1.98 -3.84 -6.64
C ASN A 319 3.13 -2.91 -7.03
N LEU A 320 4.39 -3.37 -6.90
CA LEU A 320 5.56 -2.64 -7.38
C LEU A 320 5.80 -2.85 -8.88
N ILE A 321 5.28 -3.92 -9.47
CA ILE A 321 5.47 -4.17 -10.91
C ILE A 321 4.95 -2.99 -11.73
N PRO A 322 3.69 -2.55 -11.62
CA PRO A 322 3.22 -1.39 -12.38
C PRO A 322 3.91 -0.08 -11.95
N LEU A 323 4.33 0.06 -10.71
CA LEU A 323 5.09 1.23 -10.27
C LEU A 323 6.41 1.33 -11.03
N LEU A 324 7.22 0.28 -11.03
CA LEU A 324 8.57 0.33 -11.59
C LEU A 324 8.57 0.24 -13.12
N THR A 325 7.53 -0.37 -13.73
CA THR A 325 7.47 -0.54 -15.20
C THR A 325 6.69 0.54 -15.92
N LEU A 326 5.68 1.12 -15.28
CA LEU A 326 4.79 2.13 -15.88
C LEU A 326 4.78 3.45 -15.10
N GLY A 327 5.41 3.49 -13.92
CA GLY A 327 5.34 4.64 -13.02
C GLY A 327 4.01 4.75 -12.26
N ILE A 328 3.17 3.70 -12.24
CA ILE A 328 1.83 3.73 -11.65
C ILE A 328 1.79 2.84 -10.41
N PRO A 329 1.62 3.40 -9.20
CA PRO A 329 1.58 2.61 -7.99
C PRO A 329 0.31 1.75 -7.89
N GLY A 330 0.48 0.48 -7.54
CA GLY A 330 -0.63 -0.45 -7.30
C GLY A 330 -1.35 -0.23 -5.97
N SER A 331 -0.71 0.48 -5.04
CA SER A 331 -1.24 0.75 -3.69
C SER A 331 -0.71 2.06 -3.14
N VAL A 332 -1.28 2.52 -1.99
CA VAL A 332 -0.75 3.70 -1.27
C VAL A 332 0.68 3.48 -0.82
N ALA A 333 1.03 2.31 -0.30
CA ALA A 333 2.40 2.01 0.14
C ALA A 333 3.39 2.08 -1.04
N ALA A 334 3.01 1.54 -2.22
CA ALA A 334 3.77 1.67 -3.44
C ALA A 334 3.90 3.14 -3.90
N ALA A 335 2.85 3.95 -3.75
CA ALA A 335 2.89 5.38 -4.06
C ALA A 335 3.85 6.14 -3.14
N LEU A 336 3.83 5.83 -1.84
CA LEU A 336 4.75 6.42 -0.86
C LEU A 336 6.21 6.03 -1.16
N LEU A 337 6.47 4.78 -1.50
CA LEU A 337 7.79 4.33 -1.96
C LEU A 337 8.19 5.06 -3.24
N GLY A 338 7.24 5.24 -4.18
CA GLY A 338 7.43 6.07 -5.37
C GLY A 338 7.83 7.50 -5.04
N GLY A 339 7.23 8.09 -4.00
CA GLY A 339 7.64 9.39 -3.46
C GLY A 339 9.10 9.42 -3.01
N VAL A 340 9.58 8.35 -2.36
CA VAL A 340 10.98 8.24 -1.92
C VAL A 340 11.93 8.15 -3.12
N PHE A 341 11.57 7.39 -4.17
CA PHE A 341 12.35 7.40 -5.43
C PHE A 341 12.51 8.82 -5.99
N LEU A 342 11.41 9.57 -6.07
CA LEU A 342 11.42 10.95 -6.59
C LEU A 342 12.24 11.90 -5.71
N ILE A 343 12.15 11.77 -4.39
CA ILE A 343 12.93 12.54 -3.42
C ILE A 343 14.44 12.37 -3.65
N HIS A 344 14.85 11.16 -3.99
CA HIS A 344 16.26 10.84 -4.28
C HIS A 344 16.65 11.06 -5.75
N GLY A 345 15.80 11.74 -6.53
CA GLY A 345 16.08 12.10 -7.93
C GLY A 345 15.97 10.93 -8.93
N MET A 346 15.46 9.78 -8.48
CA MET A 346 15.29 8.61 -9.35
C MET A 346 13.96 8.68 -10.11
N ASN A 347 14.03 8.59 -11.43
CA ASN A 347 12.85 8.57 -12.28
C ASN A 347 12.23 7.18 -12.32
N ILE A 348 10.97 7.09 -11.86
CA ILE A 348 10.24 5.83 -11.86
C ILE A 348 9.76 5.52 -13.27
N GLY A 349 9.92 4.29 -13.69
CA GLY A 349 9.54 3.83 -15.03
C GLY A 349 10.53 2.81 -15.58
N PRO A 350 10.35 2.35 -16.82
CA PRO A 350 11.10 1.21 -17.38
C PRO A 350 12.61 1.43 -17.43
N LYS A 351 13.07 2.70 -17.55
CA LYS A 351 14.49 3.03 -17.59
C LYS A 351 15.22 2.80 -16.26
N ILE A 352 14.49 2.76 -15.15
CA ILE A 352 15.07 2.57 -13.82
C ILE A 352 15.84 1.24 -13.71
N PHE A 353 15.45 0.22 -14.48
CA PHE A 353 16.13 -1.08 -14.54
C PHE A 353 17.50 -1.02 -15.22
N VAL A 354 17.81 0.06 -15.91
CA VAL A 354 19.10 0.31 -16.57
C VAL A 354 19.90 1.38 -15.85
N GLU A 355 19.22 2.50 -15.49
CA GLU A 355 19.85 3.66 -14.86
C GLU A 355 20.22 3.39 -13.39
N GLU A 356 19.38 2.64 -12.67
CA GLU A 356 19.52 2.37 -11.23
C GLU A 356 19.52 0.85 -10.91
N GLN A 357 20.12 0.05 -11.79
CA GLN A 357 20.06 -1.41 -11.75
C GLN A 357 20.43 -1.98 -10.38
N ALA A 358 21.59 -1.59 -9.82
CA ALA A 358 22.08 -2.11 -8.55
C ALA A 358 21.15 -1.75 -7.38
N THR A 359 20.61 -0.53 -7.38
CA THR A 359 19.66 -0.03 -6.38
C THR A 359 18.37 -0.83 -6.42
N ILE A 360 17.81 -1.07 -7.62
CA ILE A 360 16.55 -1.79 -7.79
C ILE A 360 16.67 -3.26 -7.40
N TYR A 361 17.71 -3.95 -7.84
CA TYR A 361 17.89 -5.35 -7.45
C TYR A 361 18.32 -5.51 -5.98
N GLY A 362 19.02 -4.50 -5.40
CA GLY A 362 19.28 -4.41 -3.98
C GLY A 362 17.99 -4.26 -3.17
N LEU A 363 17.06 -3.43 -3.64
CA LEU A 363 15.73 -3.29 -3.05
C LEU A 363 14.96 -4.62 -3.08
N PHE A 364 14.95 -5.33 -4.19
CA PHE A 364 14.30 -6.64 -4.31
C PHE A 364 14.93 -7.69 -3.37
N ALA A 365 16.24 -7.74 -3.31
CA ALA A 365 16.94 -8.62 -2.36
C ALA A 365 16.56 -8.30 -0.90
N SER A 366 16.37 -7.02 -0.57
CA SER A 366 15.90 -6.60 0.75
C SER A 366 14.46 -7.04 1.04
N GLY A 367 13.62 -7.15 0.03
CA GLY A 367 12.28 -7.70 0.13
C GLY A 367 12.29 -9.16 0.59
N LEU A 368 13.16 -9.99 0.00
CA LEU A 368 13.35 -11.38 0.44
C LEU A 368 13.93 -11.46 1.86
N LEU A 369 14.89 -10.59 2.18
CA LEU A 369 15.44 -10.49 3.54
C LEU A 369 14.37 -10.08 4.56
N CYS A 370 13.51 -9.12 4.23
CA CYS A 370 12.38 -8.72 5.06
C CYS A 370 11.44 -9.89 5.34
N ILE A 371 11.12 -10.69 4.31
CA ILE A 371 10.28 -11.89 4.46
C ILE A 371 10.89 -12.87 5.45
N ALA A 372 12.19 -13.14 5.34
CA ALA A 372 12.89 -14.01 6.28
C ALA A 372 12.85 -13.47 7.72
N ILE A 373 13.08 -12.16 7.89
CA ILE A 373 13.09 -11.51 9.21
C ILE A 373 11.68 -11.54 9.83
N TYR A 374 10.64 -11.08 9.09
CA TYR A 374 9.29 -11.07 9.68
C TYR A 374 8.73 -12.49 9.87
N PHE A 375 9.15 -13.48 9.07
CA PHE A 375 8.81 -14.88 9.30
C PHE A 375 9.37 -15.35 10.65
N VAL A 376 10.65 -15.13 10.91
CA VAL A 376 11.29 -15.47 12.18
C VAL A 376 10.61 -14.76 13.35
N MET A 377 10.47 -13.44 13.25
CA MET A 377 9.83 -12.63 14.29
C MET A 377 8.36 -13.00 14.49
N GLY A 378 7.63 -13.27 13.42
CA GLY A 378 6.23 -13.65 13.45
C GLY A 378 6.01 -15.05 14.02
N TYR A 379 6.78 -16.04 13.60
CA TYR A 379 6.60 -17.42 14.00
C TYR A 379 6.86 -17.65 15.51
N TRP A 380 7.92 -17.02 16.03
CA TRP A 380 8.28 -17.16 17.45
C TRP A 380 7.85 -15.95 18.30
N GLY A 381 7.79 -14.76 17.70
CA GLY A 381 7.59 -13.50 18.42
C GLY A 381 6.15 -12.95 18.42
N SER A 382 5.22 -13.41 17.57
CA SER A 382 3.86 -12.83 17.48
C SER A 382 3.14 -12.74 18.83
N GLY A 383 3.26 -13.74 19.67
CA GLY A 383 2.67 -13.72 21.01
C GLY A 383 3.33 -12.70 21.96
N ILE A 384 4.61 -12.37 21.75
CA ILE A 384 5.33 -11.33 22.50
C ILE A 384 4.88 -9.97 22.00
N ILE A 385 4.85 -9.79 20.67
CA ILE A 385 4.36 -8.57 20.02
C ILE A 385 2.94 -8.26 20.49
N GLY A 386 2.04 -9.23 20.48
CA GLY A 386 0.68 -9.07 20.98
C GLY A 386 0.63 -8.62 22.46
N ARG A 387 1.48 -9.16 23.32
CA ARG A 387 1.58 -8.74 24.73
C ARG A 387 2.10 -7.32 24.90
N ILE A 388 3.07 -6.92 24.09
CA ILE A 388 3.61 -5.55 24.08
C ILE A 388 2.50 -4.58 23.66
N ILE A 389 1.82 -4.85 22.54
CA ILE A 389 0.75 -4.01 22.02
C ILE A 389 -0.43 -3.90 23.00
N ALA A 390 -0.77 -4.99 23.70
CA ALA A 390 -1.83 -4.94 24.72
C ALA A 390 -1.52 -3.96 25.85
N LYS A 391 -0.25 -3.72 26.17
CA LYS A 391 0.20 -2.85 27.27
C LYS A 391 0.42 -1.39 26.87
N VAL A 392 0.61 -1.11 25.58
CA VAL A 392 0.93 0.25 25.13
C VAL A 392 -0.35 1.07 25.03
N PRO A 393 -0.50 2.15 25.83
CA PRO A 393 -1.68 3.00 25.78
C PRO A 393 -1.63 3.86 24.51
N VAL A 394 -2.65 3.70 23.68
CA VAL A 394 -2.81 4.47 22.42
C VAL A 394 -2.76 5.99 22.67
N ARG A 395 -3.21 6.45 23.84
CA ARG A 395 -3.20 7.85 24.26
C ARG A 395 -1.80 8.48 24.29
N VAL A 396 -0.74 7.68 24.47
CA VAL A 396 0.65 8.18 24.51
C VAL A 396 1.26 8.19 23.09
N ILE A 397 0.84 7.25 22.25
CA ILE A 397 1.37 7.10 20.91
C ILE A 397 1.04 8.32 20.04
N TYR A 398 -0.21 8.77 20.02
CA TYR A 398 -0.64 9.84 19.12
C TYR A 398 0.00 11.22 19.38
N PRO A 399 0.12 11.73 20.62
CA PRO A 399 0.86 12.96 20.88
C PRO A 399 2.32 12.89 20.46
N PHE A 400 2.98 11.75 20.73
CA PHE A 400 4.37 11.54 20.33
C PHE A 400 4.52 11.60 18.81
N ILE A 401 3.65 10.89 18.07
CA ILE A 401 3.59 10.89 16.62
C ILE A 401 3.37 12.31 16.07
N PHE A 402 2.46 13.07 16.67
CA PHE A 402 2.15 14.43 16.22
C PHE A 402 3.36 15.36 16.36
N ILE A 403 4.01 15.34 17.51
CA ILE A 403 5.20 16.18 17.77
C ILE A 403 6.33 15.80 16.82
N THR A 404 6.61 14.50 16.66
CA THR A 404 7.65 14.05 15.74
C THR A 404 7.36 14.40 14.28
N SER A 405 6.08 14.39 13.87
CA SER A 405 5.66 14.84 12.54
C SER A 405 5.89 16.33 12.30
N ILE A 406 5.60 17.18 13.30
CA ILE A 406 5.89 18.62 13.24
C ILE A 406 7.38 18.86 13.06
N VAL A 407 8.20 18.23 13.91
CA VAL A 407 9.66 18.36 13.84
C VAL A 407 10.18 17.87 12.49
N ALA A 408 9.69 16.75 12.00
CA ALA A 408 10.10 16.16 10.74
C ALA A 408 9.77 17.06 9.53
N VAL A 409 8.55 17.61 9.47
CA VAL A 409 8.17 18.54 8.38
C VAL A 409 8.97 19.84 8.44
N TYR A 410 9.13 20.40 9.63
CA TYR A 410 9.90 21.63 9.81
C TYR A 410 11.36 21.45 9.39
N ALA A 411 11.99 20.33 9.77
CA ALA A 411 13.39 20.06 9.49
C ALA A 411 13.72 19.95 7.98
N LEU A 412 12.74 19.63 7.13
CA LEU A 412 12.96 19.47 5.68
C LEU A 412 13.26 20.80 4.97
N ARG A 413 12.50 21.85 5.26
CA ARG A 413 12.56 23.14 4.55
C ARG A 413 12.72 24.33 5.49
N ASN A 414 12.82 24.10 6.79
CA ASN A 414 12.88 25.10 7.85
C ASN A 414 11.77 26.16 7.77
N THR A 415 10.56 25.76 7.40
CA THR A 415 9.42 26.65 7.22
C THR A 415 8.19 26.21 8.02
N LEU A 416 7.58 27.14 8.73
CA LEU A 416 6.31 26.93 9.42
C LEU A 416 5.15 26.80 8.42
N PHE A 417 5.32 27.28 7.20
CA PHE A 417 4.33 27.12 6.14
C PHE A 417 4.05 25.64 5.87
N ASP A 418 5.08 24.79 5.76
CA ASP A 418 4.92 23.36 5.55
C ASP A 418 4.23 22.67 6.75
N VAL A 419 4.49 23.12 7.97
CA VAL A 419 3.78 22.65 9.17
C VAL A 419 2.29 23.04 9.12
N ALA A 420 1.98 24.26 8.73
CA ALA A 420 0.60 24.71 8.55
C ALA A 420 -0.11 23.91 7.45
N MET A 421 0.57 23.66 6.32
CA MET A 421 0.07 22.80 5.26
C MET A 421 -0.18 21.35 5.73
N MET A 422 0.71 20.77 6.52
CA MET A 422 0.50 19.46 7.13
C MET A 422 -0.77 19.43 7.99
N CYS A 423 -0.99 20.45 8.82
CA CYS A 423 -2.20 20.54 9.63
C CYS A 423 -3.46 20.72 8.76
N ALA A 424 -3.41 21.58 7.74
CA ALA A 424 -4.51 21.79 6.80
C ALA A 424 -4.89 20.49 6.06
N PHE A 425 -3.89 19.74 5.58
CA PHE A 425 -4.12 18.41 4.97
C PHE A 425 -4.59 17.37 6.00
N GLY A 426 -4.28 17.55 7.27
CA GLY A 426 -4.87 16.76 8.36
C GLY A 426 -6.38 16.93 8.43
N PHE A 427 -6.88 18.17 8.36
CA PHE A 427 -8.32 18.45 8.28
C PHE A 427 -8.92 17.87 6.99
N VAL A 428 -8.28 18.06 5.83
CA VAL A 428 -8.74 17.47 4.56
C VAL A 428 -8.86 15.97 4.69
N GLY A 429 -7.84 15.28 5.22
CA GLY A 429 -7.86 13.85 5.43
C GLY A 429 -8.95 13.38 6.39
N TYR A 430 -9.19 14.14 7.48
CA TYR A 430 -10.27 13.88 8.41
C TYR A 430 -11.65 13.96 7.72
N PHE A 431 -11.91 15.02 6.96
CA PHE A 431 -13.15 15.18 6.22
C PHE A 431 -13.32 14.11 5.13
N PHE A 432 -12.25 13.73 4.44
CA PHE A 432 -12.31 12.64 3.46
C PHE A 432 -12.75 11.34 4.12
N LYS A 433 -12.20 11.00 5.28
CA LYS A 433 -12.63 9.82 6.05
C LYS A 433 -14.08 9.94 6.52
N LYS A 434 -14.47 11.11 7.03
CA LYS A 434 -15.82 11.35 7.55
C LYS A 434 -16.90 11.28 6.48
N PHE A 435 -16.61 11.78 5.27
CA PHE A 435 -17.54 11.80 4.14
C PHE A 435 -17.30 10.70 3.11
N ASP A 436 -16.49 9.71 3.46
CA ASP A 436 -16.23 8.53 2.64
C ASP A 436 -15.62 8.83 1.27
N TYR A 437 -14.77 9.88 1.20
CA TYR A 437 -13.92 10.17 0.04
C TYR A 437 -12.67 9.29 0.06
N SER A 438 -12.15 8.97 -1.13
CA SER A 438 -11.00 8.08 -1.26
C SER A 438 -9.66 8.80 -1.06
N LEU A 439 -9.06 8.67 0.14
CA LEU A 439 -7.70 9.17 0.40
C LEU A 439 -6.64 8.51 -0.50
N PRO A 440 -6.69 7.19 -0.76
CA PRO A 440 -5.76 6.57 -1.70
C PRO A 440 -5.84 7.19 -3.10
N ALA A 441 -7.05 7.43 -3.62
CA ALA A 441 -7.23 8.03 -4.93
C ALA A 441 -6.65 9.45 -4.99
N PHE A 442 -6.88 10.25 -3.95
CA PHE A 442 -6.34 11.59 -3.82
C PHE A 442 -4.81 11.60 -3.83
N ILE A 443 -4.17 10.78 -2.98
CA ILE A 443 -2.72 10.77 -2.83
C ILE A 443 -2.02 10.23 -4.08
N ILE A 444 -2.53 9.14 -4.66
CA ILE A 444 -1.93 8.56 -5.87
C ILE A 444 -2.03 9.58 -7.02
N ALA A 445 -3.17 10.25 -7.16
CA ALA A 445 -3.35 11.28 -8.17
C ALA A 445 -2.46 12.52 -7.93
N PHE A 446 -2.25 12.91 -6.68
CA PHE A 446 -1.31 13.98 -6.32
C PHE A 446 0.13 13.63 -6.71
N ILE A 447 0.58 12.40 -6.45
CA ILE A 447 1.94 11.96 -6.80
C ILE A 447 2.13 11.83 -8.32
N LEU A 448 1.12 11.30 -9.03
CA LEU A 448 1.19 11.06 -10.47
C LEU A 448 0.90 12.30 -11.34
N GLY A 449 0.23 13.30 -10.77
CA GLY A 449 -0.21 14.51 -11.49
C GLY A 449 0.90 15.18 -12.31
N PRO A 450 2.07 15.49 -11.71
CA PRO A 450 3.18 16.13 -12.44
C PRO A 450 3.74 15.26 -13.58
N GLY A 451 3.74 13.93 -13.42
CA GLY A 451 4.14 12.98 -14.46
C GLY A 451 3.16 12.96 -15.63
N ALA A 452 1.87 12.91 -15.32
CA ALA A 452 0.80 12.93 -16.31
C ALA A 452 0.80 14.24 -17.12
N GLU A 453 0.97 15.38 -16.44
CA GLU A 453 1.07 16.68 -17.10
C GLU A 453 2.27 16.75 -18.06
N ARG A 454 3.45 16.32 -17.60
CA ARG A 454 4.64 16.27 -18.46
C ARG A 454 4.42 15.40 -19.69
N ALA A 455 3.86 14.20 -19.52
CA ALA A 455 3.58 13.29 -20.61
C ALA A 455 2.57 13.89 -21.61
N LEU A 456 1.50 14.53 -21.13
CA LEU A 456 0.53 15.23 -21.98
C LEU A 456 1.20 16.31 -22.82
N ARG A 457 1.96 17.20 -22.20
CA ARG A 457 2.61 18.33 -22.89
C ARG A 457 3.66 17.85 -23.88
N GLN A 458 4.47 16.85 -23.51
CA GLN A 458 5.43 16.27 -24.43
C GLN A 458 4.74 15.60 -25.62
N ALA A 459 3.61 14.90 -25.41
CA ALA A 459 2.83 14.33 -26.50
C ALA A 459 2.31 15.38 -27.47
N LEU A 460 1.76 16.48 -26.94
CA LEU A 460 1.24 17.60 -27.77
C LEU A 460 2.33 18.34 -28.51
N LEU A 461 3.55 18.44 -27.96
CA LEU A 461 4.69 19.06 -28.64
C LEU A 461 5.25 18.20 -29.79
N LEU A 462 5.05 16.87 -29.72
CA LEU A 462 5.48 15.93 -30.77
C LEU A 462 4.52 15.90 -31.97
N SER A 463 3.31 16.43 -31.83
CA SER A 463 2.27 16.36 -32.86
C SER A 463 2.06 17.71 -33.53
N GLN A 464 1.95 17.70 -34.85
CA GLN A 464 1.49 18.87 -35.62
C GLN A 464 -0.05 18.98 -35.58
N ASP A 465 -0.74 17.85 -35.39
CA ASP A 465 -2.21 17.74 -35.35
C ASP A 465 -2.79 17.78 -33.94
N GLY A 466 -2.01 18.19 -32.94
CA GLY A 466 -2.43 18.34 -31.54
C GLY A 466 -2.87 17.03 -30.93
N ALA A 467 -4.11 16.97 -30.41
CA ALA A 467 -4.62 15.80 -29.68
C ALA A 467 -4.87 14.55 -30.55
N MET A 468 -4.81 14.67 -31.89
CA MET A 468 -4.99 13.51 -32.78
C MET A 468 -3.91 12.45 -32.58
N ILE A 469 -2.72 12.82 -32.08
CA ILE A 469 -1.62 11.89 -31.78
C ILE A 469 -2.05 10.70 -30.90
N PHE A 470 -3.01 10.91 -29.99
CA PHE A 470 -3.50 9.84 -29.13
C PHE A 470 -4.30 8.79 -29.89
N LEU A 471 -4.92 9.14 -31.01
CA LEU A 471 -5.67 8.23 -31.88
C LEU A 471 -4.77 7.55 -32.92
N GLU A 472 -3.64 8.14 -33.25
CA GLU A 472 -2.67 7.58 -34.21
C GLU A 472 -1.80 6.48 -33.59
N ARG A 473 -1.72 6.41 -32.25
CA ARG A 473 -0.89 5.47 -31.53
C ARG A 473 -1.71 4.29 -31.00
N PRO A 474 -1.54 3.06 -31.55
CA PRO A 474 -2.38 1.90 -31.19
C PRO A 474 -2.40 1.60 -29.70
N LEU A 475 -1.26 1.70 -29.01
CA LEU A 475 -1.17 1.48 -27.57
C LEU A 475 -1.90 2.58 -26.77
N ALA A 476 -1.83 3.83 -27.19
CA ALA A 476 -2.58 4.91 -26.56
C ALA A 476 -4.10 4.70 -26.71
N VAL A 477 -4.55 4.32 -27.91
CA VAL A 477 -5.96 3.96 -28.17
C VAL A 477 -6.39 2.80 -27.31
N PHE A 478 -5.57 1.75 -27.17
CA PHE A 478 -5.88 0.61 -26.31
C PHE A 478 -6.13 1.04 -24.86
N PHE A 479 -5.25 1.86 -24.27
CA PHE A 479 -5.41 2.34 -22.90
C PHE A 479 -6.62 3.27 -22.74
N ILE A 480 -6.89 4.14 -23.69
CA ILE A 480 -8.08 5.00 -23.67
C ILE A 480 -9.36 4.16 -23.71
N LEU A 481 -9.41 3.16 -24.60
CA LEU A 481 -10.56 2.25 -24.68
C LEU A 481 -10.72 1.43 -23.39
N LEU A 482 -9.62 1.01 -22.77
CA LEU A 482 -9.64 0.33 -21.47
C LEU A 482 -10.21 1.24 -20.38
N ALA A 483 -9.82 2.52 -20.35
CA ALA A 483 -10.37 3.49 -19.41
C ALA A 483 -11.89 3.66 -19.59
N LEU A 484 -12.34 3.82 -20.84
CA LEU A 484 -13.76 3.94 -21.18
C LEU A 484 -14.55 2.68 -20.79
N LEU A 485 -13.97 1.50 -21.03
CA LEU A 485 -14.57 0.23 -20.63
C LEU A 485 -14.75 0.15 -19.11
N VAL A 486 -13.72 0.52 -18.33
CA VAL A 486 -13.81 0.55 -16.85
C VAL A 486 -14.93 1.47 -16.38
N ILE A 487 -15.03 2.68 -16.93
CA ILE A 487 -16.12 3.62 -16.63
C ILE A 487 -17.47 3.00 -16.98
N GLY A 488 -17.61 2.44 -18.19
CA GLY A 488 -18.86 1.83 -18.66
C GLY A 488 -19.33 0.67 -17.79
N VAL A 489 -18.40 -0.21 -17.41
CA VAL A 489 -18.70 -1.35 -16.50
C VAL A 489 -19.16 -0.84 -15.13
N ARG A 490 -18.51 0.19 -14.60
CA ARG A 490 -18.89 0.77 -13.30
C ARG A 490 -20.24 1.46 -13.33
N ILE A 491 -20.51 2.24 -14.35
CA ILE A 491 -21.84 2.86 -14.55
C ILE A 491 -22.92 1.77 -14.64
N TYR A 492 -22.69 0.73 -15.45
CA TYR A 492 -23.63 -0.38 -15.57
C TYR A 492 -23.89 -1.09 -14.24
N GLN A 493 -22.82 -1.35 -13.44
CA GLN A 493 -22.96 -1.96 -12.12
C GLN A 493 -23.76 -1.08 -11.15
N THR A 494 -23.51 0.24 -11.14
CA THR A 494 -24.24 1.19 -10.28
C THR A 494 -25.73 1.24 -10.64
N VAL A 495 -26.06 1.41 -11.92
CA VAL A 495 -27.45 1.43 -12.41
C VAL A 495 -28.17 0.11 -12.10
N ARG A 496 -27.49 -1.02 -12.25
CA ARG A 496 -28.06 -2.33 -11.92
C ARG A 496 -28.30 -2.52 -10.42
N GLN A 497 -27.44 -1.99 -9.56
CA GLN A 497 -27.62 -2.04 -8.10
C GLN A 497 -28.79 -1.16 -7.66
N GLU A 498 -28.93 0.04 -8.23
CA GLU A 498 -30.07 0.93 -8.02
C GLU A 498 -31.39 0.29 -8.47
N ALA A 499 -31.41 -0.31 -9.66
CA ALA A 499 -32.59 -1.01 -10.20
C ALA A 499 -32.98 -2.25 -9.36
N ALA A 500 -32.01 -2.88 -8.67
CA ALA A 500 -32.25 -4.01 -7.78
C ALA A 500 -32.64 -3.61 -6.34
N GLY A 501 -32.86 -2.31 -6.07
CA GLY A 501 -33.23 -1.81 -4.74
C GLY A 501 -32.14 -1.98 -3.66
N LYS A 502 -30.89 -2.26 -4.07
CA LYS A 502 -29.72 -2.43 -3.20
C LYS A 502 -28.89 -1.14 -3.15
N VAL A 503 -29.55 0.00 -2.96
CA VAL A 503 -28.84 1.25 -2.65
C VAL A 503 -28.34 1.14 -1.22
N PRO A 504 -27.03 1.34 -0.95
CA PRO A 504 -26.58 1.58 0.41
C PRO A 504 -27.29 2.86 0.88
N SER A 505 -28.17 2.74 1.88
CA SER A 505 -28.79 3.90 2.52
C SER A 505 -27.66 4.84 2.94
N VAL A 506 -27.70 6.05 2.42
CA VAL A 506 -26.99 7.19 3.01
C VAL A 506 -27.57 7.32 4.41
N GLN A 507 -26.86 6.86 5.41
CA GLN A 507 -27.19 7.18 6.80
C GLN A 507 -26.88 8.67 6.95
N GLU A 508 -27.96 9.43 7.19
CA GLU A 508 -27.94 10.86 7.54
C GLU A 508 -27.12 11.15 8.80
#